data_1d28336ee7dd8aaa758c651263caa323
#
_entry.id   1d28336ee7dd8aaa758c651263caa323
#
_cell.length_a   1.000
_cell.length_b   1.000
_cell.length_c   1.000
_cell.angle_alpha   90.00
_cell.angle_beta   90.00
_cell.angle_gamma   90.00
#
_symmetry.space_group_name_H-M   'P 1'
#
loop_
_entity.id
_entity.type
_entity.pdbx_description
1 polymer ?
#
loop_
_entity_poly.entity_id
_entity_poly.type
_entity_poly.pdbx_seq_one_letter_code
_entity_poly.pdbx_strand_id
1 'polypeptide(L)'
;TMVVFLLVGALVFFLFLPLITTLGFSFLGLESLKNAKASLDKGDLKNSEKSVYFAKNSFSLAQNAWVILSAESRLFGKQDLLNKLAGEIETGKNVSTAGTYLLNASKSLTLAFSSNAKPPSNFIDASNYLKNAIVIFEKEKAQGQNFSDITQKIDPLINFVSNTIDVWPDLLGFNNEKTYLVLFQNNMELR
;
A
#
# COMPACT_ATOMS: atom_id res chain seq x y z
N THR A 1 49.92 -14.93 -5.05
CA THR A 1 49.00 -14.74 -6.20
C THR A 1 47.54 -15.12 -5.83
N MET A 2 47.31 -16.33 -5.23
CA MET A 2 45.95 -16.80 -4.83
C MET A 2 45.25 -15.88 -3.83
N VAL A 3 45.94 -15.35 -2.83
CA VAL A 3 45.40 -14.42 -1.81
C VAL A 3 44.95 -13.12 -2.45
N VAL A 4 45.64 -12.61 -3.44
CA VAL A 4 45.24 -11.38 -4.17
C VAL A 4 43.95 -11.59 -4.95
N PHE A 5 43.78 -12.74 -5.63
CA PHE A 5 42.52 -13.10 -6.32
C PHE A 5 41.36 -13.24 -5.37
N LEU A 6 41.56 -13.81 -4.19
CA LEU A 6 40.52 -13.93 -3.15
C LEU A 6 40.10 -12.57 -2.60
N LEU A 7 41.08 -11.68 -2.36
CA LEU A 7 40.79 -10.31 -1.89
C LEU A 7 40.06 -9.50 -2.95
N VAL A 8 40.47 -9.57 -4.22
CA VAL A 8 39.78 -8.89 -5.32
C VAL A 8 38.37 -9.46 -5.50
N GLY A 9 38.21 -10.78 -5.47
CA GLY A 9 36.89 -11.41 -5.55
C GLY A 9 35.95 -11.00 -4.40
N ALA A 10 36.46 -10.96 -3.18
CA ALA A 10 35.72 -10.48 -2.02
C ALA A 10 35.34 -9.00 -2.17
N LEU A 11 36.25 -8.15 -2.60
CA LEU A 11 35.98 -6.72 -2.82
C LEU A 11 34.87 -6.53 -3.87
N VAL A 12 34.96 -7.20 -4.99
CA VAL A 12 33.94 -7.17 -6.06
C VAL A 12 32.59 -7.65 -5.52
N PHE A 13 32.55 -8.76 -4.78
CA PHE A 13 31.36 -9.28 -4.18
C PHE A 13 30.70 -8.26 -3.24
N PHE A 14 31.47 -7.63 -2.35
CA PHE A 14 30.96 -6.60 -1.43
C PHE A 14 30.42 -5.37 -2.16
N LEU A 15 31.01 -4.94 -3.28
CA LEU A 15 30.52 -3.82 -4.08
C LEU A 15 29.22 -4.13 -4.81
N PHE A 16 29.01 -5.37 -5.24
CA PHE A 16 27.77 -5.75 -5.94
C PHE A 16 26.65 -6.21 -5.01
N LEU A 17 26.95 -6.59 -3.77
CA LEU A 17 25.98 -7.08 -2.80
C LEU A 17 24.82 -6.09 -2.55
N PRO A 18 25.05 -4.78 -2.32
CA PRO A 18 23.97 -3.82 -2.13
C PRO A 18 23.08 -3.70 -3.36
N LEU A 19 23.63 -3.77 -4.56
CA LEU A 19 22.87 -3.71 -5.80
C LEU A 19 21.95 -4.94 -5.95
N ILE A 20 22.50 -6.14 -5.77
CA ILE A 20 21.74 -7.40 -5.87
C ILE A 20 20.65 -7.42 -4.80
N THR A 21 20.95 -6.98 -3.59
CA THR A 21 20.01 -6.93 -2.46
C THR A 21 18.88 -5.92 -2.74
N THR A 22 19.23 -4.73 -3.22
CA THR A 22 18.25 -3.69 -3.57
C THR A 22 17.28 -4.19 -4.65
N LEU A 23 17.81 -4.69 -5.76
CA LEU A 23 17.00 -5.19 -6.87
C LEU A 23 16.19 -6.43 -6.48
N GLY A 24 16.80 -7.37 -5.76
CA GLY A 24 16.15 -8.59 -5.32
C GLY A 24 14.96 -8.32 -4.40
N PHE A 25 15.13 -7.48 -3.38
CA PHE A 25 14.02 -7.12 -2.50
C PHE A 25 12.99 -6.23 -3.17
N SER A 26 13.36 -5.36 -4.12
CA SER A 26 12.39 -4.60 -4.91
C SER A 26 11.51 -5.53 -5.76
N PHE A 27 12.11 -6.52 -6.40
CA PHE A 27 11.39 -7.53 -7.18
C PHE A 27 10.45 -8.37 -6.29
N LEU A 28 10.93 -8.85 -5.15
CA LEU A 28 10.10 -9.59 -4.18
C LEU A 28 8.95 -8.74 -3.65
N GLY A 29 9.17 -7.46 -3.40
CA GLY A 29 8.13 -6.52 -3.01
C GLY A 29 7.05 -6.37 -4.08
N LEU A 30 7.45 -6.18 -5.33
CA LEU A 30 6.53 -6.04 -6.45
C LEU A 30 5.71 -7.32 -6.69
N GLU A 31 6.35 -8.48 -6.66
CA GLU A 31 5.67 -9.76 -6.83
C GLU A 31 4.65 -10.01 -5.70
N SER A 32 5.01 -9.61 -4.48
CA SER A 32 4.10 -9.71 -3.34
C SER A 32 2.90 -8.78 -3.45
N LEU A 33 3.05 -7.58 -4.02
CA LEU A 33 1.90 -6.70 -4.31
C LEU A 33 0.98 -7.31 -5.36
N LYS A 34 1.52 -7.96 -6.40
CA LYS A 34 0.71 -8.69 -7.39
C LYS A 34 -0.05 -9.84 -6.73
N ASN A 35 0.60 -10.60 -5.86
CA ASN A 35 -0.02 -11.68 -5.12
C ASN A 35 -1.11 -11.17 -4.16
N ALA A 36 -0.88 -10.02 -3.52
CA ALA A 36 -1.88 -9.38 -2.68
C ALA A 36 -3.13 -9.03 -3.48
N LYS A 37 -2.94 -8.41 -4.65
CA LYS A 37 -4.05 -8.09 -5.56
C LYS A 37 -4.79 -9.35 -6.01
N ALA A 38 -4.09 -10.37 -6.46
CA ALA A 38 -4.69 -11.63 -6.90
C ALA A 38 -5.48 -12.33 -5.78
N SER A 39 -5.04 -12.20 -4.53
CA SER A 39 -5.76 -12.72 -3.36
C SER A 39 -7.01 -11.88 -3.06
N LEU A 40 -6.95 -10.56 -3.19
CA LEU A 40 -8.11 -9.67 -3.05
C LEU A 40 -9.17 -9.96 -4.11
N ASP A 41 -8.76 -10.14 -5.36
CA ASP A 41 -9.67 -10.47 -6.47
C ASP A 41 -10.43 -11.80 -6.22
N LYS A 42 -9.87 -12.69 -5.41
CA LYS A 42 -10.48 -13.96 -4.96
C LYS A 42 -11.23 -13.85 -3.63
N GLY A 43 -11.26 -12.68 -3.00
CA GLY A 43 -11.84 -12.46 -1.67
C GLY A 43 -11.01 -13.03 -0.51
N ASP A 44 -9.78 -13.46 -0.75
CA ASP A 44 -8.88 -14.01 0.27
C ASP A 44 -8.11 -12.90 0.99
N LEU A 45 -8.80 -12.24 1.93
CA LEU A 45 -8.24 -11.14 2.72
C LEU A 45 -7.02 -11.58 3.53
N LYS A 46 -6.99 -12.82 4.03
CA LYS A 46 -5.89 -13.32 4.87
C LYS A 46 -4.58 -13.45 4.10
N ASN A 47 -4.62 -14.03 2.89
CA ASN A 47 -3.43 -14.15 2.07
C ASN A 47 -3.03 -12.80 1.45
N SER A 48 -4.01 -11.94 1.12
CA SER A 48 -3.74 -10.57 0.69
C SER A 48 -2.98 -9.80 1.76
N GLU A 49 -3.42 -9.88 3.02
CA GLU A 49 -2.73 -9.24 4.14
C GLU A 49 -1.28 -9.69 4.28
N LYS A 50 -1.04 -11.01 4.31
CA LYS A 50 0.33 -11.54 4.38
C LYS A 50 1.21 -11.00 3.25
N SER A 51 0.66 -10.97 2.04
CA SER A 51 1.38 -10.51 0.85
C SER A 51 1.69 -9.00 0.92
N VAL A 52 0.76 -8.18 1.41
CA VAL A 52 0.99 -6.73 1.60
C VAL A 52 2.07 -6.48 2.67
N TYR A 53 2.03 -7.19 3.80
CA TYR A 53 3.06 -7.07 4.83
C TYR A 53 4.43 -7.53 4.33
N PHE A 54 4.47 -8.62 3.57
CA PHE A 54 5.72 -9.08 2.98
C PHE A 54 6.27 -8.07 1.96
N ALA A 55 5.40 -7.48 1.11
CA ALA A 55 5.78 -6.43 0.18
C ALA A 55 6.39 -5.22 0.91
N LYS A 56 5.71 -4.71 1.95
CA LYS A 56 6.18 -3.58 2.76
C LYS A 56 7.57 -3.86 3.36
N ASN A 57 7.78 -5.04 3.92
CA ASN A 57 9.07 -5.44 4.50
C ASN A 57 10.15 -5.55 3.42
N SER A 58 9.83 -6.14 2.27
CA SER A 58 10.76 -6.26 1.14
C SER A 58 11.20 -4.89 0.62
N PHE A 59 10.27 -3.95 0.39
CA PHE A 59 10.63 -2.59 -0.01
C PHE A 59 11.42 -1.84 1.07
N SER A 60 11.15 -2.10 2.36
CA SER A 60 11.94 -1.52 3.45
C SER A 60 13.38 -2.05 3.45
N LEU A 61 13.58 -3.34 3.18
CA LEU A 61 14.91 -3.94 3.04
C LEU A 61 15.63 -3.42 1.78
N ALA A 62 14.90 -3.29 0.67
CA ALA A 62 15.42 -2.65 -0.55
C ALA A 62 15.89 -1.22 -0.28
N GLN A 63 15.12 -0.43 0.45
CA GLN A 63 15.46 0.94 0.83
C GLN A 63 16.70 0.99 1.71
N ASN A 64 16.86 0.09 2.67
CA ASN A 64 18.04 0.02 3.51
C ASN A 64 19.30 -0.33 2.70
N ALA A 65 19.21 -1.31 1.79
CA ALA A 65 20.29 -1.67 0.88
C ALA A 65 20.61 -0.53 -0.10
N TRP A 66 19.59 0.21 -0.53
CA TRP A 66 19.72 1.40 -1.37
C TRP A 66 20.57 2.50 -0.72
N VAL A 67 20.44 2.73 0.57
CA VAL A 67 21.24 3.75 1.28
C VAL A 67 22.73 3.45 1.12
N ILE A 68 23.14 2.19 1.23
CA ILE A 68 24.52 1.74 1.02
C ILE A 68 24.93 1.94 -0.44
N LEU A 69 24.11 1.46 -1.39
CA LEU A 69 24.36 1.58 -2.81
C LEU A 69 24.48 3.05 -3.27
N SER A 70 23.64 3.94 -2.73
CA SER A 70 23.66 5.37 -3.07
C SER A 70 24.94 6.06 -2.58
N ALA A 71 25.49 5.65 -1.44
CA ALA A 71 26.78 6.14 -0.94
C ALA A 71 27.93 5.69 -1.85
N GLU A 72 27.94 4.44 -2.28
CA GLU A 72 28.93 3.90 -3.21
C GLU A 72 28.85 4.56 -4.59
N SER A 73 27.65 4.81 -5.11
CA SER A 73 27.42 5.37 -6.43
C SER A 73 27.89 6.81 -6.61
N ARG A 74 27.91 7.60 -5.52
CA ARG A 74 28.48 8.95 -5.54
C ARG A 74 29.95 8.93 -5.95
N LEU A 75 30.63 7.82 -5.71
CA LEU A 75 32.03 7.62 -6.12
C LEU A 75 32.17 7.35 -7.63
N PHE A 76 31.10 6.87 -8.28
CA PHE A 76 31.13 6.47 -9.70
C PHE A 76 30.35 7.40 -10.65
N GLY A 77 29.74 8.48 -10.17
CA GLY A 77 29.13 9.54 -10.98
C GLY A 77 27.86 9.15 -11.75
N LYS A 78 27.16 8.04 -11.40
CA LYS A 78 25.96 7.58 -12.08
C LYS A 78 24.69 7.76 -11.23
N GLN A 79 24.36 9.01 -10.90
CA GLN A 79 23.26 9.31 -9.98
C GLN A 79 21.85 9.19 -10.60
N ASP A 80 21.68 9.48 -11.89
CA ASP A 80 20.32 9.58 -12.47
C ASP A 80 19.55 8.26 -12.52
N LEU A 81 20.20 7.18 -12.93
CA LEU A 81 19.58 5.83 -12.92
C LEU A 81 19.20 5.40 -11.51
N LEU A 82 20.01 5.80 -10.57
CA LEU A 82 19.84 5.43 -9.18
C LEU A 82 18.71 6.24 -8.52
N ASN A 83 18.54 7.51 -8.86
CA ASN A 83 17.42 8.32 -8.38
C ASN A 83 16.07 7.77 -8.82
N LYS A 84 15.98 7.25 -10.05
CA LYS A 84 14.76 6.59 -10.52
C LYS A 84 14.43 5.34 -9.71
N LEU A 85 15.42 4.48 -9.47
CA LEU A 85 15.24 3.28 -8.66
C LEU A 85 14.82 3.61 -7.22
N ALA A 86 15.41 4.66 -6.63
CA ALA A 86 15.01 5.15 -5.31
C ALA A 86 13.53 5.54 -5.25
N GLY A 87 13.06 6.29 -6.26
CA GLY A 87 11.66 6.66 -6.38
C GLY A 87 10.74 5.45 -6.48
N GLU A 88 11.10 4.45 -7.30
CA GLU A 88 10.32 3.22 -7.44
C GLU A 88 10.24 2.41 -6.13
N ILE A 89 11.35 2.34 -5.37
CA ILE A 89 11.37 1.67 -4.06
C ILE A 89 10.51 2.41 -3.04
N GLU A 90 10.64 3.74 -2.96
CA GLU A 90 9.83 4.57 -2.06
C GLU A 90 8.34 4.40 -2.37
N THR A 91 7.99 4.47 -3.63
CA THR A 91 6.63 4.28 -4.10
C THR A 91 6.10 2.89 -3.78
N GLY A 92 6.87 1.82 -4.02
CA GLY A 92 6.48 0.45 -3.66
C GLY A 92 6.21 0.32 -2.16
N LYS A 93 7.04 0.93 -1.32
CA LYS A 93 6.86 0.98 0.13
C LYS A 93 5.60 1.75 0.53
N ASN A 94 5.35 2.90 -0.09
CA ASN A 94 4.19 3.74 0.19
C ASN A 94 2.89 3.03 -0.22
N VAL A 95 2.83 2.43 -1.41
CA VAL A 95 1.69 1.62 -1.87
C VAL A 95 1.43 0.44 -0.94
N SER A 96 2.46 -0.27 -0.51
CA SER A 96 2.32 -1.37 0.45
C SER A 96 1.80 -0.88 1.80
N THR A 97 2.22 0.31 2.24
CA THR A 97 1.74 0.92 3.47
C THR A 97 0.28 1.32 3.36
N ALA A 98 -0.12 1.96 2.25
CA ALA A 98 -1.52 2.26 1.97
C ALA A 98 -2.38 0.99 1.90
N GLY A 99 -1.88 -0.08 1.26
CA GLY A 99 -2.52 -1.39 1.26
C GLY A 99 -2.73 -1.96 2.67
N THR A 100 -1.75 -1.80 3.56
CA THR A 100 -1.90 -2.18 4.97
C THR A 100 -3.03 -1.41 5.65
N TYR A 101 -3.13 -0.09 5.43
CA TYR A 101 -4.22 0.72 5.95
C TYR A 101 -5.59 0.31 5.41
N LEU A 102 -5.71 0.03 4.10
CA LEU A 102 -6.96 -0.46 3.51
C LEU A 102 -7.42 -1.79 4.12
N LEU A 103 -6.49 -2.72 4.35
CA LEU A 103 -6.80 -4.00 5.00
C LEU A 103 -7.23 -3.82 6.46
N ASN A 104 -6.57 -2.93 7.21
CA ASN A 104 -6.96 -2.61 8.57
C ASN A 104 -8.33 -1.92 8.62
N ALA A 105 -8.61 -1.01 7.68
CA ALA A 105 -9.94 -0.41 7.55
C ALA A 105 -11.02 -1.47 7.28
N SER A 106 -10.77 -2.39 6.36
CA SER A 106 -11.70 -3.50 6.07
C SER A 106 -11.97 -4.37 7.31
N LYS A 107 -10.93 -4.70 8.08
CA LYS A 107 -11.08 -5.44 9.34
C LYS A 107 -11.90 -4.67 10.37
N SER A 108 -11.60 -3.39 10.57
CA SER A 108 -12.33 -2.55 11.52
C SER A 108 -13.80 -2.40 11.11
N LEU A 109 -14.10 -2.24 9.81
CA LEU A 109 -15.48 -2.25 9.31
C LEU A 109 -16.17 -3.59 9.56
N THR A 110 -15.51 -4.71 9.29
CA THR A 110 -16.06 -6.04 9.54
C THR A 110 -16.42 -6.21 11.03
N LEU A 111 -15.55 -5.77 11.92
CA LEU A 111 -15.81 -5.78 13.36
C LEU A 111 -16.95 -4.84 13.76
N ALA A 112 -17.03 -3.65 13.15
CA ALA A 112 -18.10 -2.69 13.41
C ALA A 112 -19.49 -3.23 13.04
N PHE A 113 -19.59 -3.99 11.95
CA PHE A 113 -20.85 -4.57 11.48
C PHE A 113 -21.17 -5.96 12.08
N SER A 114 -20.16 -6.68 12.59
CA SER A 114 -20.36 -8.03 13.13
C SER A 114 -20.70 -8.05 14.64
N SER A 115 -20.46 -6.95 15.37
CA SER A 115 -20.73 -6.89 16.80
C SER A 115 -22.15 -6.39 17.07
N ASN A 116 -22.88 -7.11 17.94
CA ASN A 116 -24.19 -6.69 18.45
C ASN A 116 -24.12 -5.43 19.34
N ALA A 117 -22.94 -5.03 19.77
CA ALA A 117 -22.68 -3.79 20.49
C ALA A 117 -22.23 -2.75 19.46
N LYS A 118 -22.97 -1.64 19.32
CA LYS A 118 -22.56 -0.50 18.49
C LYS A 118 -21.11 -0.12 18.83
N PRO A 119 -20.09 -0.44 18.03
CA PRO A 119 -18.73 -0.01 18.33
C PRO A 119 -18.39 1.22 17.48
N PRO A 120 -18.69 2.44 17.99
CA PRO A 120 -18.26 3.66 17.29
C PRO A 120 -16.75 3.70 17.11
N SER A 121 -15.99 3.08 18.03
CA SER A 121 -14.53 3.00 17.96
C SER A 121 -14.03 2.29 16.72
N ASN A 122 -14.53 1.11 16.37
CA ASN A 122 -14.10 0.37 15.19
C ASN A 122 -14.38 1.12 13.88
N PHE A 123 -15.49 1.89 13.84
CA PHE A 123 -15.81 2.70 12.69
C PHE A 123 -14.89 3.92 12.57
N ILE A 124 -14.58 4.57 13.69
CA ILE A 124 -13.62 5.67 13.76
C ILE A 124 -12.23 5.18 13.32
N ASP A 125 -11.82 4.01 13.79
CA ASP A 125 -10.55 3.40 13.39
C ASP A 125 -10.51 3.12 11.89
N ALA A 126 -11.59 2.56 11.33
CA ALA A 126 -11.70 2.33 9.89
C ALA A 126 -11.59 3.63 9.09
N SER A 127 -12.28 4.70 9.54
CA SER A 127 -12.22 6.03 8.95
C SER A 127 -10.78 6.57 8.96
N ASN A 128 -10.08 6.48 10.08
CA ASN A 128 -8.71 6.94 10.22
C ASN A 128 -7.76 6.16 9.30
N TYR A 129 -7.91 4.83 9.21
CA TYR A 129 -7.13 4.01 8.28
C TYR A 129 -7.38 4.39 6.82
N LEU A 130 -8.63 4.62 6.42
CA LEU A 130 -8.96 5.07 5.07
C LEU A 130 -8.34 6.43 4.76
N LYS A 131 -8.45 7.40 5.67
CA LYS A 131 -7.82 8.72 5.52
C LYS A 131 -6.30 8.61 5.33
N ASN A 132 -5.63 7.78 6.13
CA ASN A 132 -4.19 7.56 6.01
C ASN A 132 -3.81 6.92 4.67
N ALA A 133 -4.60 5.98 4.16
CA ALA A 133 -4.37 5.40 2.84
C ALA A 133 -4.52 6.45 1.73
N ILE A 134 -5.56 7.28 1.80
CA ILE A 134 -5.84 8.35 0.83
C ILE A 134 -4.67 9.34 0.78
N VAL A 135 -4.20 9.83 1.92
CA VAL A 135 -3.07 10.78 1.98
C VAL A 135 -1.83 10.23 1.27
N ILE A 136 -1.55 8.94 1.42
CA ILE A 136 -0.43 8.30 0.73
C ILE A 136 -0.65 8.27 -0.78
N PHE A 137 -1.84 7.86 -1.24
CA PHE A 137 -2.14 7.79 -2.67
C PHE A 137 -2.11 9.17 -3.32
N GLU A 138 -2.66 10.20 -2.67
CA GLU A 138 -2.61 11.58 -3.17
C GLU A 138 -1.18 12.11 -3.28
N LYS A 139 -0.33 11.80 -2.29
CA LYS A 139 1.10 12.14 -2.33
C LYS A 139 1.79 11.48 -3.52
N GLU A 140 1.61 10.18 -3.74
CA GLU A 140 2.22 9.45 -4.85
C GLU A 140 1.74 9.98 -6.20
N LYS A 141 0.46 10.30 -6.32
CA LYS A 141 -0.12 10.91 -7.52
C LYS A 141 0.50 12.28 -7.83
N ALA A 142 0.69 13.13 -6.83
CA ALA A 142 1.31 14.44 -6.97
C ALA A 142 2.78 14.37 -7.42
N GLN A 143 3.48 13.29 -7.12
CA GLN A 143 4.87 13.07 -7.54
C GLN A 143 5.01 12.56 -8.98
N GLY A 144 3.91 12.44 -9.74
CA GLY A 144 3.92 12.03 -11.14
C GLY A 144 4.35 10.58 -11.38
N GLN A 145 4.33 9.76 -10.33
CA GLN A 145 4.62 8.34 -10.44
C GLN A 145 3.49 7.66 -11.24
N ASN A 146 3.83 7.07 -12.38
CA ASN A 146 2.88 6.40 -13.28
C ASN A 146 2.38 5.08 -12.70
N PHE A 147 1.51 5.15 -11.68
CA PHE A 147 0.63 4.07 -11.26
C PHE A 147 -0.69 4.09 -12.06
N SER A 148 -0.62 4.45 -13.36
CA SER A 148 -1.79 4.76 -14.17
C SER A 148 -2.91 3.71 -14.07
N ASP A 149 -2.56 2.44 -14.04
CA ASP A 149 -3.56 1.37 -14.03
C ASP A 149 -4.20 1.12 -12.64
N ILE A 150 -3.44 1.36 -11.56
CA ILE A 150 -3.93 1.17 -10.19
C ILE A 150 -4.67 2.44 -9.74
N THR A 151 -4.10 3.60 -9.98
CA THR A 151 -4.69 4.88 -9.56
C THR A 151 -5.98 5.20 -10.31
N GLN A 152 -6.07 4.95 -11.62
CA GLN A 152 -7.32 5.15 -12.36
C GLN A 152 -8.49 4.34 -11.82
N LYS A 153 -8.25 3.13 -11.35
CA LYS A 153 -9.30 2.28 -10.73
C LYS A 153 -9.65 2.69 -9.31
N ILE A 154 -8.70 3.25 -8.59
CA ILE A 154 -8.86 3.62 -7.18
C ILE A 154 -9.33 5.08 -7.02
N ASP A 155 -8.99 5.97 -7.95
CA ASP A 155 -9.38 7.39 -7.90
C ASP A 155 -10.88 7.63 -7.64
N PRO A 156 -11.83 6.96 -8.33
CA PRO A 156 -13.24 7.15 -8.03
C PRO A 156 -13.61 6.74 -6.60
N LEU A 157 -12.99 5.66 -6.10
CA LEU A 157 -13.22 5.17 -4.74
C LEU A 157 -12.60 6.12 -3.71
N ILE A 158 -11.38 6.60 -3.96
CA ILE A 158 -10.72 7.60 -3.12
C ILE A 158 -11.58 8.86 -3.01
N ASN A 159 -12.03 9.41 -4.14
CA ASN A 159 -12.88 10.60 -4.17
C ASN A 159 -14.21 10.38 -3.43
N PHE A 160 -14.85 9.23 -3.64
CA PHE A 160 -16.07 8.89 -2.92
C PHE A 160 -15.84 8.82 -1.41
N VAL A 161 -14.82 8.09 -0.97
CA VAL A 161 -14.49 7.93 0.46
C VAL A 161 -14.08 9.27 1.06
N SER A 162 -13.22 10.05 0.40
CA SER A 162 -12.79 11.36 0.90
C SER A 162 -13.95 12.33 1.14
N ASN A 163 -14.94 12.31 0.23
CA ASN A 163 -16.08 13.20 0.32
C ASN A 163 -17.17 12.74 1.30
N THR A 164 -17.19 11.46 1.66
CA THR A 164 -18.30 10.90 2.44
C THR A 164 -17.90 10.43 3.83
N ILE A 165 -16.60 10.17 4.08
CA ILE A 165 -16.12 9.52 5.29
C ILE A 165 -16.50 10.27 6.58
N ASP A 166 -16.54 11.60 6.53
CA ASP A 166 -16.86 12.45 7.69
C ASP A 166 -18.35 12.44 8.04
N VAL A 167 -19.22 12.12 7.07
CA VAL A 167 -20.67 12.05 7.29
C VAL A 167 -21.16 10.64 7.66
N TRP A 168 -20.35 9.61 7.47
CA TRP A 168 -20.73 8.22 7.78
C TRP A 168 -21.10 7.98 9.24
N PRO A 169 -20.36 8.51 10.26
CA PRO A 169 -20.75 8.32 11.66
C PRO A 169 -22.15 8.85 11.95
N ASP A 170 -22.53 9.97 11.35
CA ASP A 170 -23.83 10.56 11.53
C ASP A 170 -24.91 9.81 10.74
N LEU A 171 -24.62 9.42 9.50
CA LEU A 171 -25.51 8.60 8.68
C LEU A 171 -25.79 7.23 9.30
N LEU A 172 -24.81 6.60 9.95
CA LEU A 172 -24.97 5.29 10.59
C LEU A 172 -25.58 5.39 12.03
N GLY A 173 -25.91 6.60 12.48
CA GLY A 173 -26.53 6.81 13.78
C GLY A 173 -25.61 6.60 14.98
N PHE A 174 -24.27 6.73 14.79
CA PHE A 174 -23.31 6.58 15.89
C PHE A 174 -23.33 7.79 16.81
N ASN A 175 -23.56 8.99 16.28
CA ASN A 175 -23.64 10.21 17.06
C ASN A 175 -25.03 10.39 17.68
N ASN A 176 -26.09 10.14 16.90
CA ASN A 176 -27.48 10.24 17.30
C ASN A 176 -28.29 9.10 16.66
N GLU A 177 -29.28 8.59 17.34
CA GLU A 177 -30.19 7.59 16.78
C GLU A 177 -30.87 8.15 15.54
N LYS A 178 -30.83 7.42 14.42
CA LYS A 178 -31.42 7.78 13.13
C LYS A 178 -32.49 6.77 12.74
N THR A 179 -33.59 7.26 12.23
CA THR A 179 -34.63 6.44 11.63
C THR A 179 -34.63 6.66 10.13
N TYR A 180 -34.51 5.58 9.37
CA TYR A 180 -34.51 5.63 7.91
C TYR A 180 -35.80 5.03 7.36
N LEU A 181 -36.46 5.76 6.47
CA LEU A 181 -37.57 5.24 5.67
C LEU A 181 -36.99 4.66 4.37
N VAL A 182 -37.11 3.34 4.21
CA VAL A 182 -36.70 2.67 2.97
C VAL A 182 -37.93 2.50 2.09
N LEU A 183 -37.97 3.19 0.95
CA LEU A 183 -39.03 3.08 -0.03
C LEU A 183 -38.61 2.09 -1.13
N PHE A 184 -39.27 0.94 -1.19
CA PHE A 184 -39.11 0.00 -2.30
C PHE A 184 -40.08 0.38 -3.41
N GLN A 185 -39.54 0.93 -4.51
CA GLN A 185 -40.33 1.19 -5.71
C GLN A 185 -40.30 -0.06 -6.61
N ASN A 186 -41.44 -0.73 -6.74
CA ASN A 186 -41.58 -1.82 -7.68
C ASN A 186 -41.96 -1.25 -9.06
N ASN A 187 -40.98 -1.20 -9.98
CA ASN A 187 -41.20 -0.69 -11.33
C ASN A 187 -42.06 -1.63 -12.20
N MET A 188 -42.53 -2.76 -11.66
CA MET A 188 -43.31 -3.74 -12.40
C MET A 188 -44.83 -3.47 -12.36
N GLU A 189 -45.32 -2.52 -11.56
CA GLU A 189 -46.75 -2.25 -11.39
C GLU A 189 -47.31 -1.05 -12.18
N LEU A 190 -46.55 -0.49 -13.10
CA LEU A 190 -47.08 0.51 -14.07
C LEU A 190 -47.39 -0.16 -15.40
N ARG A 191 -48.43 -0.95 -15.44
CA ARG A 191 -49.16 -1.33 -16.66
C ARG A 191 -50.63 -1.06 -16.49
#